data_9174764a1d7e4e8da3359979718ecf04
#
_entry.id   9174764a1d7e4e8da3359979718ecf04
#
_cell.length_a   1.000
_cell.length_b   1.000
_cell.length_c   1.000
_cell.angle_alpha   90.00
_cell.angle_beta   90.00
_cell.angle_gamma   90.00
#
_symmetry.space_group_name_H-M   'P 1'
#
loop_
_entity.id
_entity.type
_entity.pdbx_description
1 polymer ?
#
loop_
_entity_poly.entity_id
_entity_poly.type
_entity_poly.pdbx_seq_one_letter_code
_entity_poly.pdbx_strand_id
1 'polypeptide(L)'
;MSTIALLQLDPTVGDLQNNAERLSRLAAQAVEHGADVGVSTELAVCGYPPRDLLLEHDFVQRSLATALGVQCNVPLLVGTPLPADDARSLPTNGVVR
;
A
#
# COMPACT_ATOMS: atom_id res chain seq x y z
N MET A 1 -23.38 4.79 -11.79
CA MET A 1 -22.11 5.47 -12.07
C MET A 1 -21.09 5.07 -11.00
N SER A 2 -19.88 4.73 -11.42
CA SER A 2 -18.84 4.30 -10.48
C SER A 2 -18.00 5.51 -10.04
N THR A 3 -17.66 5.54 -8.75
CA THR A 3 -16.82 6.58 -8.18
C THR A 3 -15.51 5.96 -7.70
N ILE A 4 -14.39 6.46 -8.21
CA ILE A 4 -13.06 6.03 -7.83
C ILE A 4 -12.42 7.09 -6.95
N ALA A 5 -11.97 6.71 -5.76
CA ALA A 5 -11.27 7.62 -4.88
C ALA A 5 -9.76 7.42 -5.02
N LEU A 6 -9.05 8.51 -5.29
CA LEU A 6 -7.58 8.50 -5.31
C LEU A 6 -7.10 8.91 -3.93
N LEU A 7 -6.46 7.98 -3.23
CA LEU A 7 -6.02 8.18 -1.86
C LEU A 7 -4.58 8.66 -1.85
N GLN A 8 -4.41 9.98 -1.78
CA GLN A 8 -3.10 10.61 -1.80
C GLN A 8 -2.61 10.83 -0.38
N LEU A 9 -1.45 10.29 -0.08
CA LEU A 9 -0.79 10.49 1.21
C LEU A 9 0.70 10.65 0.98
N ASP A 10 1.37 11.23 1.97
CA ASP A 10 2.82 11.39 1.96
C ASP A 10 3.40 10.41 3.00
N PRO A 11 3.64 9.15 2.61
CA PRO A 11 4.07 8.14 3.57
C PRO A 11 5.51 8.36 4.00
N THR A 12 5.80 8.00 5.25
CA THR A 12 7.16 8.01 5.78
C THR A 12 7.84 6.70 5.43
N VAL A 13 9.00 6.76 4.78
CA VAL A 13 9.73 5.56 4.38
C VAL A 13 10.02 4.67 5.59
N GLY A 14 9.65 3.41 5.50
CA GLY A 14 9.89 2.42 6.54
C GLY A 14 8.89 2.39 7.68
N ASP A 15 8.00 3.38 7.78
CA ASP A 15 7.04 3.47 8.88
C ASP A 15 5.73 2.78 8.47
N LEU A 16 5.78 1.45 8.37
CA LEU A 16 4.68 0.65 7.83
C LEU A 16 3.37 0.86 8.59
N GLN A 17 3.43 0.85 9.91
CA GLN A 17 2.24 0.93 10.75
C GLN A 17 1.52 2.26 10.59
N ASN A 18 2.25 3.38 10.68
CA ASN A 18 1.65 4.70 10.52
C ASN A 18 1.13 4.93 9.11
N ASN A 19 1.87 4.45 8.10
CA ASN A 19 1.44 4.58 6.72
C ASN A 19 0.13 3.82 6.50
N ALA A 20 0.02 2.61 7.04
CA ALA A 20 -1.20 1.81 6.94
C ALA A 20 -2.37 2.49 7.68
N GLU A 21 -2.13 3.08 8.83
CA GLU A 21 -3.18 3.79 9.58
C GLU A 21 -3.69 5.01 8.82
N ARG A 22 -2.79 5.76 8.21
CA ARG A 22 -3.18 6.91 7.38
C ARG A 22 -4.00 6.47 6.18
N LEU A 23 -3.57 5.37 5.54
CA LEU A 23 -4.29 4.83 4.38
C LEU A 23 -5.68 4.37 4.79
N SER A 24 -5.81 3.70 5.94
CA SER A 24 -7.10 3.25 6.44
C SER A 24 -8.05 4.42 6.70
N ARG A 25 -7.54 5.52 7.25
CA ARG A 25 -8.35 6.72 7.48
C ARG A 25 -8.84 7.35 6.19
N LEU A 26 -7.95 7.45 5.20
CA LEU A 26 -8.33 7.98 3.89
C LEU A 26 -9.36 7.08 3.21
N ALA A 27 -9.19 5.77 3.33
CA ALA A 27 -10.14 4.81 2.77
C ALA A 27 -11.52 4.96 3.42
N ALA A 28 -11.58 5.14 4.73
CA ALA A 28 -12.83 5.34 5.44
C ALA A 28 -13.53 6.64 4.98
N GLN A 29 -12.76 7.72 4.80
CA GLN A 29 -13.30 8.97 4.29
C GLN A 29 -13.86 8.81 2.88
N ALA A 30 -13.16 8.05 2.04
CA ALA A 30 -13.61 7.79 0.68
C ALA A 30 -14.96 7.07 0.67
N VAL A 31 -15.13 6.08 1.54
CA VAL A 31 -16.39 5.36 1.68
C VAL A 31 -17.51 6.31 2.12
N GLU A 32 -17.24 7.21 3.05
CA GLU A 32 -18.22 8.20 3.50
C GLU A 32 -18.65 9.12 2.36
N HIS A 33 -17.77 9.37 1.40
CA HIS A 33 -18.06 10.21 0.25
C HIS A 33 -18.63 9.41 -0.94
N GLY A 34 -18.95 8.13 -0.74
CA GLY A 34 -19.63 7.33 -1.76
C GLY A 34 -18.73 6.66 -2.77
N ALA A 35 -17.44 6.48 -2.46
CA ALA A 35 -16.54 5.80 -3.38
C ALA A 35 -16.87 4.31 -3.51
N ASP A 36 -16.76 3.80 -4.73
CA ASP A 36 -16.96 2.37 -5.02
C ASP A 36 -15.66 1.60 -4.96
N VAL A 37 -14.52 2.25 -5.15
CA VAL A 37 -13.19 1.65 -5.06
C VAL A 37 -12.19 2.73 -4.66
N GLY A 38 -11.18 2.34 -3.88
CA GLY A 38 -10.08 3.21 -3.51
C GLY A 38 -8.78 2.77 -4.18
N VAL A 39 -7.95 3.74 -4.58
CA VAL A 39 -6.65 3.47 -5.19
C VAL A 39 -5.61 4.31 -4.46
N SER A 40 -4.59 3.66 -3.88
CA SER A 40 -3.52 4.37 -3.19
C SER A 40 -2.43 4.81 -4.17
N THR A 41 -1.51 5.64 -3.67
CA THR A 41 -0.31 5.97 -4.41
C THR A 41 0.64 4.79 -4.45
N GLU A 42 1.65 4.85 -5.33
CA GLU A 42 2.69 3.83 -5.41
C GLU A 42 3.42 3.71 -4.07
N LEU A 43 3.66 2.48 -3.63
CA LEU A 43 4.36 2.19 -2.39
C LEU A 43 3.80 2.94 -1.17
N ALA A 44 2.48 3.02 -1.07
CA ALA A 44 1.81 3.80 -0.02
C ALA A 44 2.13 3.32 1.39
N VAL A 45 2.34 2.02 1.58
CA VAL A 45 2.60 1.44 2.90
C VAL A 45 4.06 1.58 3.30
N CYS A 46 4.99 1.28 2.40
CA CYS A 46 6.42 1.32 2.73
C CYS A 46 7.05 2.70 2.55
N GLY A 47 6.40 3.60 1.81
CA GLY A 47 6.95 4.92 1.50
C GLY A 47 7.81 4.90 0.25
N TYR A 48 7.90 6.05 -0.41
CA TYR A 48 8.66 6.18 -1.65
C TYR A 48 9.59 7.40 -1.55
N PRO A 49 10.86 7.28 -1.93
CA PRO A 49 11.54 6.07 -2.40
C PRO A 49 12.08 5.21 -1.24
N PRO A 50 11.89 3.89 -1.28
CA PRO A 50 12.32 3.00 -0.19
C PRO A 50 13.82 2.70 -0.19
N ARG A 51 14.53 3.01 -1.28
CA ARG A 51 15.98 2.87 -1.41
C ARG A 51 16.44 1.45 -1.07
N ASP A 52 17.48 1.31 -0.24
CA ASP A 52 18.09 0.01 0.07
C ASP A 52 17.17 -0.92 0.87
N LEU A 53 16.08 -0.41 1.43
CA LEU A 53 15.13 -1.25 2.17
C LEU A 53 14.55 -2.36 1.31
N LEU A 54 14.41 -2.13 0.00
CA LEU A 54 13.92 -3.17 -0.91
C LEU A 54 14.86 -4.36 -1.03
N LEU A 55 16.11 -4.22 -0.63
CA LEU A 55 17.08 -5.32 -0.62
C LEU A 55 16.92 -6.22 0.61
N GLU A 56 16.16 -5.77 1.60
CA GLU A 56 15.90 -6.53 2.82
C GLU A 56 14.63 -7.37 2.63
N HIS A 57 14.82 -8.68 2.53
CA HIS A 57 13.70 -9.60 2.32
C HIS A 57 12.61 -9.46 3.39
N ASP A 58 13.02 -9.33 4.65
CA ASP A 58 12.08 -9.19 5.76
C ASP A 58 11.23 -7.91 5.62
N PHE A 59 11.84 -6.80 5.19
CA PHE A 59 11.12 -5.55 4.99
C PHE A 59 10.05 -5.69 3.89
N VAL A 60 10.40 -6.35 2.79
CA VAL A 60 9.45 -6.57 1.68
C VAL A 60 8.29 -7.44 2.14
N GLN A 61 8.58 -8.51 2.90
CA GLN A 61 7.55 -9.39 3.43
C GLN A 61 6.62 -8.65 4.40
N ARG A 62 7.18 -7.84 5.30
CA ARG A 62 6.38 -7.05 6.24
C ARG A 62 5.54 -6.00 5.52
N SER A 63 6.08 -5.38 4.48
CA SER A 63 5.34 -4.41 3.68
C SER A 63 4.11 -5.05 3.04
N LEU A 64 4.28 -6.22 2.43
CA LEU A 64 3.17 -6.95 1.82
C LEU A 64 2.14 -7.34 2.87
N ALA A 65 2.57 -7.90 3.99
CA ALA A 65 1.66 -8.31 5.06
C ALA A 65 0.86 -7.11 5.60
N THR A 66 1.53 -5.96 5.78
CA THR A 66 0.87 -4.75 6.24
C THR A 66 -0.16 -4.25 5.23
N ALA A 67 0.19 -4.27 3.94
CA ALA A 67 -0.74 -3.87 2.88
C ALA A 67 -1.97 -4.76 2.83
N LEU A 68 -1.78 -6.07 2.97
CA LEU A 68 -2.89 -7.02 2.97
C LEU A 68 -3.78 -6.87 4.21
N GLY A 69 -3.25 -6.32 5.29
CA GLY A 69 -4.00 -6.10 6.53
C GLY A 69 -4.84 -4.82 6.54
N VAL A 70 -4.67 -3.93 5.55
CA VAL A 70 -5.49 -2.72 5.49
C VAL A 70 -6.91 -3.10 5.10
N GLN A 71 -7.88 -2.68 5.91
CA GLN A 71 -9.29 -3.04 5.72
C GLN A 71 -10.10 -1.86 5.22
N CYS A 72 -11.03 -2.15 4.32
CA CYS A 72 -11.93 -1.14 3.79
C CYS A 72 -13.23 -1.82 3.35
N ASN A 73 -14.35 -1.08 3.43
CA ASN A 73 -15.66 -1.61 3.06
C ASN A 73 -15.87 -1.69 1.55
N VAL A 74 -14.97 -1.13 0.76
CA VAL A 74 -14.98 -1.24 -0.71
C VAL A 74 -13.63 -1.79 -1.15
N PRO A 75 -13.52 -2.32 -2.38
CA PRO A 75 -12.22 -2.77 -2.89
C PRO A 75 -11.17 -1.66 -2.82
N LEU A 76 -9.98 -2.01 -2.39
CA LEU A 76 -8.88 -1.07 -2.21
C LEU A 76 -7.64 -1.60 -2.90
N LEU A 77 -7.10 -0.83 -3.85
CA LEU A 77 -5.86 -1.17 -4.54
C LEU A 77 -4.72 -0.46 -3.84
N VAL A 78 -3.81 -1.22 -3.24
CA VAL A 78 -2.72 -0.70 -2.43
C VAL A 78 -1.37 -1.00 -3.09
N GLY A 79 -0.58 0.04 -3.34
CA GLY A 79 0.76 -0.12 -3.88
C GLY A 79 1.74 -0.63 -2.82
N THR A 80 2.46 -1.69 -3.12
CA THR A 80 3.43 -2.31 -2.21
C THR A 80 4.51 -3.02 -3.01
N PRO A 81 5.75 -3.13 -2.48
CA PRO A 81 6.72 -4.01 -3.10
C PRO A 81 6.27 -5.46 -2.94
N LEU A 82 6.56 -6.28 -3.92
CA LEU A 82 6.25 -7.69 -3.90
C LEU A 82 7.55 -8.49 -3.79
N PRO A 83 7.54 -9.63 -3.04
CA PRO A 83 8.70 -10.48 -2.96
C PRO A 83 9.11 -11.00 -4.34
N ALA A 84 10.42 -11.19 -4.54
CA ALA A 84 10.93 -11.80 -5.74
C ALA A 84 10.50 -13.28 -5.82
N ASP A 85 10.29 -13.77 -7.05
CA ASP A 85 9.90 -15.17 -7.27
C ASP A 85 11.03 -16.14 -6.93
N ASP A 86 12.28 -15.69 -7.04
CA ASP A 86 13.44 -16.49 -6.65
C ASP A 86 14.51 -15.58 -6.04
N ALA A 87 15.56 -16.20 -5.46
CA ALA A 87 16.60 -15.49 -4.73
C ALA A 87 17.47 -14.59 -5.63
N ARG A 88 17.36 -14.72 -6.94
CA ARG A 88 18.15 -13.91 -7.89
C ARG A 88 17.40 -12.71 -8.40
N SER A 89 16.10 -12.67 -8.24
CA SER A 89 15.28 -11.58 -8.72
C SER A 89 15.18 -10.47 -7.66
N LEU A 90 15.06 -9.24 -8.12
CA LEU A 90 14.78 -8.12 -7.24
C LEU A 90 13.27 -8.02 -6.98
N PRO A 91 12.87 -7.50 -5.80
CA PRO A 91 11.46 -7.25 -5.54
C PRO A 91 10.88 -6.29 -6.60
N THR A 92 9.62 -6.47 -6.91
CA THR A 92 8.91 -5.62 -7.87
C THR A 92 7.80 -4.86 -7.15
N ASN A 93 7.37 -3.75 -7.75
CA ASN A 93 6.19 -3.05 -7.27
C ASN A 93 4.95 -3.79 -7.72
N GLY A 94 3.95 -3.78 -6.87
CA GLY A 94 2.69 -4.42 -7.19
C GLY A 94 1.53 -3.76 -6.47
N VAL A 95 0.35 -4.29 -6.71
CA VAL A 95 -0.89 -3.81 -6.11
C VAL A 95 -1.61 -4.98 -5.50
N VAL A 96 -2.06 -4.83 -4.25
CA VAL A 96 -2.88 -5.82 -3.58
C VAL A 96 -4.29 -5.27 -3.36
N ARG A 97 -5.23 -6.17 -3.25
CA ARG A 97 -6.62 -5.84 -3.10
C ARG A 97 -7.19 -6.31 -1.77
#